data_7e871c1aabc1f4c7d8056478a5cd1b8e
#
_entry.id   7e871c1aabc1f4c7d8056478a5cd1b8e
#
_cell.length_a   1.000
_cell.length_b   1.000
_cell.length_c   1.000
_cell.angle_alpha   90.00
_cell.angle_beta   90.00
_cell.angle_gamma   90.00
#
_symmetry.space_group_name_H-M   'P 1'
#
loop_
_entity.id
_entity.type
_entity.pdbx_description
1 polymer ?
#
loop_
_entity_poly.entity_id
_entity_poly.type
_entity_poly.pdbx_seq_one_letter_code
_entity_poly.pdbx_strand_id
1 'polypeptide(L)'
;MEKELLAANEKVLKMTKGKQKFRYDMREDGKLDISFVRFNKQYKGNYGMNYPDAYLTQIGFNNPNKLYFVWADVKHRDGGQGSVHHGYIFLQSKHIFNANKRMMMTLHEILHVNGFAWPCTKGNSNGHTSSSTIIGGPVGDDSYNLGVLYDHGDDTCPDFKDSVFLDPTSDNPFNPVELKCAMAAEVGRGKAPNENYDWRKRYSHKKLQKIKKKRTWCTYNVGN
;
A
#
# COMPACT_ATOMS: atom_id res chain seq x y z
N MET A 1 -7.16 -8.30 -14.53
CA MET A 1 -7.25 -7.90 -13.11
C MET A 1 -6.97 -9.08 -12.19
N GLU A 2 -7.86 -10.07 -12.06
CA GLU A 2 -7.63 -11.23 -11.17
C GLU A 2 -6.31 -11.94 -11.48
N LYS A 3 -6.03 -12.25 -12.74
CA LYS A 3 -4.76 -12.87 -13.16
C LYS A 3 -3.53 -12.06 -12.78
N GLU A 4 -3.59 -10.75 -12.86
CA GLU A 4 -2.47 -9.86 -12.46
C GLU A 4 -2.27 -9.88 -10.93
N LEU A 5 -3.34 -9.90 -10.13
CA LEU A 5 -3.23 -10.04 -8.67
C LEU A 5 -2.63 -11.39 -8.27
N LEU A 6 -3.13 -12.47 -8.84
CA LEU A 6 -2.59 -13.81 -8.56
C LEU A 6 -1.11 -13.90 -8.97
N ALA A 7 -0.75 -13.38 -10.15
CA ALA A 7 0.64 -13.33 -10.60
C ALA A 7 1.54 -12.45 -9.70
N ALA A 8 1.02 -11.32 -9.21
CA ALA A 8 1.72 -10.48 -8.22
C ALA A 8 1.98 -11.25 -6.92
N ASN A 9 1.00 -12.06 -6.49
CA ASN A 9 1.12 -12.88 -5.29
C ASN A 9 2.19 -13.98 -5.44
N GLU A 10 2.21 -14.67 -6.59
CA GLU A 10 3.26 -15.63 -6.92
C GLU A 10 4.65 -14.98 -6.94
N LYS A 11 4.73 -13.74 -7.45
CA LYS A 11 5.99 -12.98 -7.45
C LYS A 11 6.46 -12.67 -6.02
N VAL A 12 5.54 -12.25 -5.14
CA VAL A 12 5.87 -11.99 -3.71
C VAL A 12 6.32 -13.29 -3.03
N LEU A 13 5.61 -14.38 -3.24
CA LEU A 13 5.99 -15.67 -2.68
C LEU A 13 7.41 -16.07 -3.11
N LYS A 14 7.76 -15.87 -4.39
CA LYS A 14 9.12 -16.09 -4.90
C LYS A 14 10.15 -15.15 -4.24
N MET A 15 9.85 -13.84 -4.16
CA MET A 15 10.76 -12.85 -3.54
C MET A 15 10.96 -13.08 -2.04
N THR A 16 9.98 -13.64 -1.35
CA THR A 16 10.08 -14.03 0.07
C THR A 16 10.64 -15.43 0.27
N LYS A 17 11.11 -16.10 -0.79
CA LYS A 17 11.62 -17.50 -0.75
C LYS A 17 10.59 -18.48 -0.20
N GLY A 18 9.34 -18.33 -0.61
CA GLY A 18 8.23 -19.18 -0.19
C GLY A 18 7.65 -18.88 1.20
N LYS A 19 8.09 -17.81 1.86
CA LYS A 19 7.68 -17.55 3.25
C LYS A 19 6.30 -16.90 3.36
N GLN A 20 6.00 -15.92 2.53
CA GLN A 20 4.79 -15.11 2.66
C GLN A 20 4.25 -14.65 1.30
N LYS A 21 2.95 -14.41 1.25
CA LYS A 21 2.22 -13.82 0.12
C LYS A 21 1.20 -12.81 0.64
N PHE A 22 0.57 -12.02 -0.24
CA PHE A 22 -0.56 -11.18 0.16
C PHE A 22 -1.76 -12.03 0.54
N ARG A 23 -2.47 -11.62 1.57
CA ARG A 23 -3.76 -12.17 1.96
C ARG A 23 -4.86 -11.38 1.24
N TYR A 24 -5.50 -12.02 0.27
CA TYR A 24 -6.61 -11.42 -0.45
C TYR A 24 -7.95 -11.82 0.17
N ASP A 25 -8.92 -10.92 0.09
CA ASP A 25 -10.30 -11.26 0.41
C ASP A 25 -10.86 -12.17 -0.69
N MET A 26 -11.41 -13.30 -0.27
CA MET A 26 -11.99 -14.31 -1.14
C MET A 26 -13.50 -14.40 -0.87
N ARG A 27 -14.26 -14.61 -1.92
CA ARG A 27 -15.67 -14.94 -1.84
C ARG A 27 -15.84 -16.41 -1.45
N GLU A 28 -17.04 -16.81 -1.06
CA GLU A 28 -17.36 -18.20 -0.72
C GLU A 28 -17.13 -19.19 -1.88
N ASP A 29 -17.23 -18.72 -3.13
CA ASP A 29 -16.97 -19.52 -4.33
C ASP A 29 -15.47 -19.66 -4.68
N GLY A 30 -14.58 -19.19 -3.80
CA GLY A 30 -13.12 -19.27 -3.96
C GLY A 30 -12.52 -18.27 -4.94
N LYS A 31 -13.30 -17.30 -5.42
CA LYS A 31 -12.81 -16.20 -6.28
C LYS A 31 -12.46 -14.98 -5.44
N LEU A 32 -11.64 -14.10 -6.00
CA LEU A 32 -11.34 -12.81 -5.36
C LEU A 32 -12.63 -12.01 -5.15
N ASP A 33 -12.72 -11.32 -4.00
CA ASP A 33 -13.81 -10.39 -3.72
C ASP A 33 -13.56 -9.08 -4.48
N ILE A 34 -14.13 -8.98 -5.67
CA ILE A 34 -14.00 -7.82 -6.57
C ILE A 34 -15.33 -7.10 -6.67
N SER A 35 -15.36 -5.85 -6.24
CA SER A 35 -16.52 -4.97 -6.35
C SER A 35 -16.42 -4.08 -7.59
N PHE A 36 -17.51 -3.97 -8.34
CA PHE A 36 -17.60 -3.01 -9.43
C PHE A 36 -18.22 -1.70 -8.91
N VAL A 37 -17.48 -0.58 -9.07
CA VAL A 37 -17.90 0.74 -8.61
C VAL A 37 -18.00 1.69 -9.81
N ARG A 38 -19.16 2.29 -9.99
CA ARG A 38 -19.34 3.37 -10.99
C ARG A 38 -19.23 4.71 -10.28
N PHE A 39 -18.28 5.54 -10.70
CA PHE A 39 -18.18 6.91 -10.22
C PHE A 39 -19.35 7.74 -10.76
N ASN A 40 -19.93 8.55 -9.89
CA ASN A 40 -21.08 9.43 -10.23
C ASN A 40 -20.67 10.69 -11.03
N LYS A 41 -19.38 10.97 -11.11
CA LYS A 41 -18.81 12.09 -11.89
C LYS A 41 -17.71 11.57 -12.79
N GLN A 42 -17.58 12.19 -13.97
CA GLN A 42 -16.49 11.86 -14.87
C GLN A 42 -15.16 12.28 -14.24
N TYR A 43 -14.30 11.29 -14.02
CA TYR A 43 -12.93 11.52 -13.54
C TYR A 43 -12.09 12.09 -14.71
N LYS A 44 -11.63 13.32 -14.56
CA LYS A 44 -10.84 14.00 -15.60
C LYS A 44 -9.34 13.84 -15.43
N GLY A 45 -8.86 12.76 -14.81
CA GLY A 45 -7.45 12.36 -14.80
C GLY A 45 -6.41 13.28 -14.14
N ASN A 46 -6.78 14.54 -13.88
CA ASN A 46 -5.84 15.57 -13.41
C ASN A 46 -5.89 15.80 -11.89
N TYR A 47 -6.76 15.08 -11.17
CA TYR A 47 -7.04 15.35 -9.76
C TYR A 47 -6.25 14.47 -8.78
N GLY A 48 -5.30 13.64 -9.27
CA GLY A 48 -4.59 12.70 -8.41
C GLY A 48 -5.55 11.70 -7.73
N MET A 49 -5.09 11.03 -6.68
CA MET A 49 -5.88 10.04 -5.93
C MET A 49 -6.95 10.64 -5.00
N ASN A 50 -6.88 11.91 -4.68
CA ASN A 50 -7.73 12.51 -3.64
C ASN A 50 -9.23 12.35 -3.90
N TYR A 51 -9.66 12.53 -5.17
CA TYR A 51 -11.08 12.41 -5.49
C TYR A 51 -11.58 10.96 -5.46
N PRO A 52 -10.93 9.98 -6.13
CA PRO A 52 -11.31 8.58 -6.00
C PRO A 52 -11.31 8.10 -4.54
N ASP A 53 -10.31 8.44 -3.74
CA ASP A 53 -10.22 8.05 -2.34
C ASP A 53 -11.39 8.58 -1.51
N ALA A 54 -11.71 9.86 -1.66
CA ALA A 54 -12.83 10.48 -0.96
C ALA A 54 -14.16 9.82 -1.31
N TYR A 55 -14.40 9.55 -2.59
CA TYR A 55 -15.60 8.88 -3.04
C TYR A 55 -15.71 7.44 -2.53
N LEU A 56 -14.65 6.65 -2.68
CA LEU A 56 -14.59 5.27 -2.19
C LEU A 56 -14.81 5.21 -0.67
N THR A 57 -14.17 6.10 0.08
CA THR A 57 -14.35 6.23 1.52
C THR A 57 -15.81 6.54 1.87
N GLN A 58 -16.44 7.45 1.15
CA GLN A 58 -17.84 7.84 1.36
C GLN A 58 -18.82 6.69 1.13
N ILE A 59 -18.54 5.80 0.19
CA ILE A 59 -19.40 4.66 -0.12
C ILE A 59 -18.99 3.37 0.61
N GLY A 60 -18.11 3.46 1.61
CA GLY A 60 -17.82 2.37 2.54
C GLY A 60 -16.51 1.62 2.33
N PHE A 61 -15.69 1.99 1.33
CA PHE A 61 -14.35 1.42 1.16
C PHE A 61 -13.34 2.11 2.09
N ASN A 62 -13.55 1.96 3.40
CA ASN A 62 -12.79 2.67 4.43
C ASN A 62 -12.46 1.81 5.66
N ASN A 63 -12.59 0.49 5.56
CA ASN A 63 -12.26 -0.43 6.65
C ASN A 63 -10.73 -0.47 6.87
N PRO A 64 -10.21 -0.13 8.07
CA PRO A 64 -8.77 -0.11 8.36
C PRO A 64 -8.13 -1.50 8.39
N ASN A 65 -8.95 -2.54 8.48
CA ASN A 65 -8.48 -3.92 8.43
C ASN A 65 -8.45 -4.47 7.00
N LYS A 66 -8.64 -3.60 5.99
CA LYS A 66 -8.56 -3.93 4.57
C LYS A 66 -7.66 -2.93 3.85
N LEU A 67 -6.99 -3.39 2.81
CA LEU A 67 -6.36 -2.56 1.81
C LEU A 67 -7.22 -2.60 0.54
N TYR A 68 -7.37 -1.47 -0.12
CA TYR A 68 -8.19 -1.37 -1.31
C TYR A 68 -7.32 -1.15 -2.53
N PHE A 69 -7.50 -2.00 -3.54
CA PHE A 69 -6.77 -1.90 -4.78
C PHE A 69 -7.73 -1.75 -5.96
N VAL A 70 -7.56 -0.67 -6.73
CA VAL A 70 -8.54 -0.20 -7.70
C VAL A 70 -7.97 -0.23 -9.11
N TRP A 71 -8.65 -0.90 -10.03
CA TRP A 71 -8.40 -0.75 -11.46
C TRP A 71 -9.36 0.29 -12.01
N ALA A 72 -8.83 1.48 -12.25
CA ALA A 72 -9.62 2.61 -12.74
C ALA A 72 -9.56 2.65 -14.27
N ASP A 73 -10.72 2.53 -14.91
CA ASP A 73 -10.83 2.66 -16.36
C ASP A 73 -10.83 4.14 -16.78
N VAL A 74 -9.68 4.78 -16.58
CA VAL A 74 -9.47 6.20 -16.86
C VAL A 74 -8.12 6.42 -17.52
N LYS A 75 -8.02 7.50 -18.31
CA LYS A 75 -6.76 7.96 -18.86
C LYS A 75 -5.99 8.75 -17.80
N HIS A 76 -4.76 8.35 -17.55
CA HIS A 76 -3.86 9.04 -16.61
C HIS A 76 -2.43 9.08 -17.18
N ARG A 77 -1.64 10.08 -16.77
CA ARG A 77 -0.23 10.20 -17.20
C ARG A 77 0.63 9.06 -16.61
N ASP A 78 0.36 8.66 -15.37
CA ASP A 78 1.08 7.60 -14.66
C ASP A 78 0.40 6.24 -14.90
N GLY A 79 1.11 5.12 -14.68
CA GLY A 79 0.57 3.78 -14.81
C GLY A 79 -0.23 3.34 -13.59
N GLY A 80 0.17 3.81 -12.42
CA GLY A 80 -0.46 3.57 -11.14
C GLY A 80 -0.14 4.69 -10.16
N GLN A 81 -0.78 4.65 -9.02
CA GLN A 81 -0.49 5.46 -7.84
C GLN A 81 -0.90 4.69 -6.60
N GLY A 82 -0.06 4.67 -5.58
CA GLY A 82 -0.34 4.01 -4.31
C GLY A 82 -0.02 4.88 -3.11
N SER A 83 -0.87 4.81 -2.12
CA SER A 83 -0.56 5.25 -0.76
C SER A 83 -1.10 4.23 0.22
N VAL A 84 -0.65 4.26 1.46
CA VAL A 84 -1.19 3.32 2.45
C VAL A 84 -2.72 3.42 2.49
N HIS A 85 -3.41 2.28 2.39
CA HIS A 85 -4.83 2.04 2.35
C HIS A 85 -5.43 1.93 0.94
N HIS A 86 -5.07 2.80 -0.03
CA HIS A 86 -5.61 2.74 -1.39
C HIS A 86 -4.50 2.75 -2.44
N GLY A 87 -4.66 1.93 -3.45
CA GLY A 87 -3.81 1.89 -4.64
C GLY A 87 -4.62 1.81 -5.93
N TYR A 88 -4.07 2.35 -7.00
CA TYR A 88 -4.72 2.48 -8.29
C TYR A 88 -3.85 2.00 -9.43
N ILE A 89 -4.46 1.30 -10.38
CA ILE A 89 -3.92 1.08 -11.72
C ILE A 89 -4.83 1.80 -12.72
N PHE A 90 -4.25 2.62 -13.57
CA PHE A 90 -4.98 3.39 -14.57
C PHE A 90 -4.97 2.64 -15.90
N LEU A 91 -6.05 1.93 -16.21
CA LEU A 91 -6.13 0.97 -17.31
C LEU A 91 -5.89 1.59 -18.71
N GLN A 92 -6.13 2.89 -18.89
CA GLN A 92 -5.87 3.61 -20.13
C GLN A 92 -4.51 4.34 -20.15
N SER A 93 -3.60 4.02 -19.23
CA SER A 93 -2.25 4.58 -19.22
C SER A 93 -1.36 3.91 -20.26
N LYS A 94 -0.54 4.72 -20.95
CA LYS A 94 0.49 4.23 -21.89
C LYS A 94 1.60 3.42 -21.22
N HIS A 95 1.73 3.49 -19.90
CA HIS A 95 2.80 2.80 -19.16
C HIS A 95 2.49 1.33 -18.84
N ILE A 96 1.24 0.89 -19.06
CA ILE A 96 0.78 -0.46 -18.74
C ILE A 96 0.28 -1.22 -19.98
N PHE A 97 0.98 -1.08 -21.08
CA PHE A 97 0.55 -1.53 -22.42
C PHE A 97 0.48 -3.06 -22.60
N ASN A 98 1.04 -3.86 -21.69
CA ASN A 98 0.94 -5.32 -21.72
C ASN A 98 0.72 -5.93 -20.33
N ALA A 99 0.40 -7.23 -20.29
CA ALA A 99 0.05 -7.95 -19.06
C ALA A 99 1.18 -7.95 -18.02
N ASN A 100 2.43 -8.11 -18.46
CA ASN A 100 3.58 -8.11 -17.55
C ASN A 100 3.79 -6.73 -16.91
N LYS A 101 3.71 -5.66 -17.69
CA LYS A 101 3.78 -4.29 -17.15
C LYS A 101 2.65 -3.99 -16.19
N ARG A 102 1.40 -4.45 -16.47
CA ARG A 102 0.28 -4.30 -15.55
C ARG A 102 0.52 -5.07 -14.26
N MET A 103 0.96 -6.32 -14.32
CA MET A 103 1.26 -7.13 -13.14
C MET A 103 2.35 -6.49 -12.28
N MET A 104 3.45 -6.03 -12.89
CA MET A 104 4.54 -5.39 -12.16
C MET A 104 4.13 -4.05 -11.55
N MET A 105 3.32 -3.26 -12.27
CA MET A 105 2.76 -2.02 -11.73
C MET A 105 1.79 -2.32 -10.58
N THR A 106 0.95 -3.35 -10.74
CA THR A 106 0.05 -3.82 -9.67
C THR A 106 0.85 -4.16 -8.41
N LEU A 107 1.91 -4.94 -8.54
CA LEU A 107 2.78 -5.29 -7.43
C LEU A 107 3.43 -4.04 -6.79
N HIS A 108 3.96 -3.14 -7.60
CA HIS A 108 4.56 -1.88 -7.15
C HIS A 108 3.58 -1.07 -6.29
N GLU A 109 2.37 -0.85 -6.79
CA GLU A 109 1.36 -0.06 -6.08
C GLU A 109 0.80 -0.77 -4.85
N ILE A 110 0.64 -2.11 -4.88
CA ILE A 110 0.25 -2.89 -3.68
C ILE A 110 1.29 -2.73 -2.57
N LEU A 111 2.57 -2.68 -2.90
CA LEU A 111 3.61 -2.43 -1.92
C LEU A 111 3.49 -1.03 -1.31
N HIS A 112 3.18 0.01 -2.10
CA HIS A 112 2.87 1.34 -1.56
C HIS A 112 1.65 1.33 -0.62
N VAL A 113 0.60 0.59 -1.00
CA VAL A 113 -0.62 0.45 -0.18
C VAL A 113 -0.32 -0.20 1.17
N ASN A 114 0.62 -1.12 1.21
CA ASN A 114 1.14 -1.75 2.44
C ASN A 114 2.12 -0.85 3.22
N GLY A 115 2.41 0.36 2.76
CA GLY A 115 3.37 1.23 3.42
C GLY A 115 4.81 0.71 3.34
N PHE A 116 5.21 0.21 2.19
CA PHE A 116 6.46 -0.50 2.03
C PHE A 116 7.72 0.37 2.16
N ALA A 117 7.66 1.63 1.75
CA ALA A 117 8.77 2.57 1.90
C ALA A 117 8.39 3.68 2.91
N TRP A 118 8.59 3.38 4.16
CA TRP A 118 8.36 4.33 5.25
C TRP A 118 9.38 5.47 5.23
N PRO A 119 9.07 6.64 5.85
CA PRO A 119 10.04 7.73 5.97
C PRO A 119 11.36 7.34 6.63
N CYS A 120 11.34 6.36 7.53
CA CYS A 120 12.53 5.81 8.20
C CYS A 120 13.32 4.81 7.33
N THR A 121 12.78 4.36 6.20
CA THR A 121 13.47 3.40 5.32
C THR A 121 14.71 4.05 4.71
N LYS A 122 15.86 3.39 4.86
CA LYS A 122 17.13 3.87 4.29
C LYS A 122 17.02 4.07 2.78
N GLY A 123 17.40 5.26 2.33
CA GLY A 123 17.35 5.64 0.92
C GLY A 123 15.95 5.98 0.41
N ASN A 124 14.96 6.16 1.31
CA ASN A 124 13.64 6.60 0.92
C ASN A 124 13.69 8.03 0.34
N SER A 125 13.05 8.18 -0.82
CA SER A 125 12.74 9.45 -1.45
C SER A 125 11.31 9.41 -1.99
N ASN A 126 10.40 10.16 -1.38
CA ASN A 126 8.99 10.23 -1.77
C ASN A 126 8.28 8.85 -1.87
N GLY A 127 8.53 7.97 -0.90
CA GLY A 127 7.93 6.63 -0.88
C GLY A 127 8.62 5.62 -1.80
N HIS A 128 9.76 5.96 -2.39
CA HIS A 128 10.58 5.08 -3.20
C HIS A 128 11.96 4.90 -2.55
N THR A 129 12.66 3.85 -2.95
CA THR A 129 14.01 3.55 -2.47
C THR A 129 15.01 3.51 -3.64
N SER A 130 16.17 2.91 -3.43
CA SER A 130 17.15 2.74 -4.51
C SER A 130 16.61 1.87 -5.65
N SER A 131 17.21 2.00 -6.84
CA SER A 131 16.81 1.29 -8.05
C SER A 131 16.89 -0.25 -7.98
N SER A 132 17.46 -0.81 -6.92
CA SER A 132 17.59 -2.27 -6.74
C SER A 132 16.36 -2.95 -6.16
N THR A 133 15.31 -2.20 -5.83
CA THR A 133 14.07 -2.75 -5.29
C THR A 133 12.89 -2.52 -6.24
N ILE A 134 11.84 -3.33 -6.08
CA ILE A 134 10.62 -3.20 -6.88
C ILE A 134 9.96 -1.82 -6.76
N ILE A 135 10.18 -1.10 -5.66
CA ILE A 135 9.69 0.27 -5.46
C ILE A 135 10.68 1.33 -5.97
N GLY A 136 11.94 0.98 -6.20
CA GLY A 136 12.97 1.95 -6.59
C GLY A 136 13.25 2.04 -8.07
N GLY A 137 13.02 0.96 -8.80
CA GLY A 137 13.43 0.85 -10.19
C GLY A 137 12.31 1.00 -11.21
N PRO A 138 12.65 0.96 -12.51
CA PRO A 138 11.66 0.97 -13.57
C PRO A 138 10.77 -0.26 -13.50
N VAL A 139 9.48 -0.06 -13.45
CA VAL A 139 8.50 -1.15 -13.37
C VAL A 139 8.63 -2.10 -14.57
N GLY A 140 8.67 -3.39 -14.29
CA GLY A 140 8.71 -4.46 -15.30
C GLY A 140 10.06 -5.14 -15.48
N ASP A 141 11.01 -4.88 -14.60
CA ASP A 141 12.26 -5.65 -14.52
C ASP A 141 12.10 -6.81 -13.53
N ASP A 142 12.36 -8.02 -13.98
CA ASP A 142 12.25 -9.23 -13.17
C ASP A 142 13.41 -9.42 -12.17
N SER A 143 14.48 -8.65 -12.29
CA SER A 143 15.62 -8.69 -11.37
C SER A 143 15.33 -8.03 -10.02
N TYR A 144 14.28 -7.21 -9.92
CA TYR A 144 13.94 -6.52 -8.69
C TYR A 144 13.46 -7.47 -7.60
N ASN A 145 13.85 -7.15 -6.37
CA ASN A 145 13.51 -7.88 -5.16
C ASN A 145 12.93 -6.96 -4.10
N LEU A 146 12.54 -7.51 -2.97
CA LEU A 146 12.06 -6.73 -1.83
C LEU A 146 13.21 -6.05 -1.07
N GLY A 147 14.42 -6.61 -1.15
CA GLY A 147 15.61 -6.05 -0.51
C GLY A 147 15.42 -5.87 1.00
N VAL A 148 16.04 -4.81 1.51
CA VAL A 148 15.94 -4.42 2.93
C VAL A 148 14.52 -4.06 3.38
N LEU A 149 13.62 -3.79 2.45
CA LEU A 149 12.24 -3.41 2.77
C LEU A 149 11.45 -4.55 3.37
N TYR A 150 11.79 -5.80 3.02
CA TYR A 150 11.15 -6.97 3.59
C TYR A 150 11.53 -7.15 5.08
N ASP A 151 12.81 -6.92 5.37
CA ASP A 151 13.39 -7.00 6.70
C ASP A 151 14.55 -6.00 6.77
N HIS A 152 14.41 -4.94 7.55
CA HIS A 152 15.43 -3.92 7.73
C HIS A 152 16.60 -4.40 8.59
N GLY A 153 16.44 -5.54 9.30
CA GLY A 153 17.45 -6.11 10.20
C GLY A 153 17.59 -5.38 11.53
N ASP A 154 16.75 -4.37 11.76
CA ASP A 154 16.68 -3.62 13.01
C ASP A 154 15.23 -3.17 13.30
N ASP A 155 15.01 -2.61 14.49
CA ASP A 155 13.68 -2.18 14.93
C ASP A 155 13.38 -0.70 14.64
N THR A 156 14.19 -0.03 13.84
CA THR A 156 14.07 1.42 13.60
C THR A 156 12.99 1.74 12.56
N CYS A 157 12.61 0.76 11.74
CA CYS A 157 11.62 0.92 10.69
C CYS A 157 10.71 -0.32 10.59
N PRO A 158 9.42 -0.18 10.23
CA PRO A 158 8.53 -1.32 10.05
C PRO A 158 9.00 -2.24 8.93
N ASP A 159 9.10 -3.52 9.22
CA ASP A 159 9.42 -4.55 8.23
C ASP A 159 8.17 -5.00 7.49
N PHE A 160 8.27 -5.13 6.17
CA PHE A 160 7.14 -5.61 5.39
C PHE A 160 6.68 -7.02 5.79
N LYS A 161 7.63 -7.89 6.21
CA LYS A 161 7.33 -9.23 6.72
C LYS A 161 6.34 -9.24 7.88
N ASP A 162 6.23 -8.13 8.62
CA ASP A 162 5.36 -8.00 9.80
C ASP A 162 4.01 -7.35 9.47
N SER A 163 3.67 -7.11 8.20
CA SER A 163 2.37 -6.58 7.82
C SER A 163 1.25 -7.59 8.11
N VAL A 164 0.16 -7.13 8.76
CA VAL A 164 -1.06 -7.96 8.98
C VAL A 164 -1.73 -8.42 7.68
N PHE A 165 -1.35 -7.84 6.54
CA PHE A 165 -1.92 -8.18 5.23
C PHE A 165 -1.15 -9.27 4.49
N LEU A 166 -0.18 -9.91 5.15
CA LEU A 166 0.55 -11.07 4.63
C LEU A 166 0.04 -12.38 5.23
N ASP A 167 0.24 -13.45 4.52
CA ASP A 167 -0.08 -14.82 4.89
C ASP A 167 1.16 -15.73 4.66
N PRO A 168 1.66 -16.41 5.69
CA PRO A 168 1.26 -16.31 7.10
C PRO A 168 1.61 -14.95 7.72
N THR A 169 0.79 -14.53 8.68
CA THR A 169 1.07 -13.35 9.50
C THR A 169 2.22 -13.64 10.46
N SER A 170 3.11 -12.68 10.67
CA SER A 170 4.22 -12.82 11.64
C SER A 170 3.73 -12.81 13.10
N ASP A 171 4.61 -13.23 14.03
CA ASP A 171 4.28 -13.25 15.46
C ASP A 171 4.12 -11.86 16.09
N ASN A 172 4.64 -10.82 15.44
CA ASN A 172 4.55 -9.44 15.93
C ASN A 172 4.05 -8.49 14.82
N PRO A 173 2.81 -8.66 14.36
CA PRO A 173 2.32 -7.96 13.19
C PRO A 173 2.00 -6.50 13.49
N PHE A 174 2.08 -5.65 12.46
CA PHE A 174 1.57 -4.29 12.49
C PHE A 174 0.55 -4.06 11.38
N ASN A 175 -0.39 -3.14 11.63
CA ASN A 175 -1.32 -2.69 10.60
C ASN A 175 -0.79 -1.38 9.98
N PRO A 176 -0.38 -1.38 8.70
CA PRO A 176 0.17 -0.18 8.05
C PRO A 176 -0.82 0.98 7.99
N VAL A 177 -2.13 0.72 7.90
CA VAL A 177 -3.16 1.76 7.90
C VAL A 177 -3.21 2.48 9.25
N GLU A 178 -3.21 1.71 10.34
CA GLU A 178 -3.20 2.26 11.70
C GLU A 178 -1.91 3.03 11.98
N LEU A 179 -0.77 2.50 11.54
CA LEU A 179 0.53 3.13 11.71
C LEU A 179 0.59 4.46 10.96
N LYS A 180 0.18 4.50 9.70
CA LYS A 180 0.15 5.75 8.91
C LYS A 180 -0.75 6.79 9.58
N CYS A 181 -1.90 6.39 10.08
CA CYS A 181 -2.80 7.28 10.81
C CYS A 181 -2.14 7.87 12.06
N ALA A 182 -1.43 7.05 12.81
CA ALA A 182 -0.71 7.49 14.00
C ALA A 182 0.41 8.49 13.65
N MET A 183 1.14 8.21 12.57
CA MET A 183 2.20 9.10 12.07
C MET A 183 1.65 10.43 11.57
N ALA A 184 0.58 10.43 10.79
CA ALA A 184 -0.08 11.66 10.32
C ALA A 184 -0.56 12.53 11.47
N ALA A 185 -1.06 11.92 12.56
CA ALA A 185 -1.45 12.66 13.75
C ALA A 185 -0.28 13.34 14.48
N GLU A 186 0.93 12.83 14.35
CA GLU A 186 2.13 13.45 14.93
C GLU A 186 2.71 14.53 14.02
N VAL A 187 2.67 14.33 12.69
CA VAL A 187 3.06 15.35 11.70
C VAL A 187 2.20 16.60 11.86
N GLY A 188 0.88 16.45 12.02
CA GLY A 188 -0.04 17.55 12.32
C GLY A 188 0.26 18.31 13.63
N ARG A 189 1.16 17.76 14.48
CA ARG A 189 1.69 18.41 15.70
C ARG A 189 3.14 18.89 15.53
N GLY A 190 3.64 19.01 14.29
CA GLY A 190 4.99 19.49 13.98
C GLY A 190 6.12 18.46 14.21
N LYS A 191 5.80 17.19 14.33
CA LYS A 191 6.77 16.11 14.55
C LYS A 191 6.80 15.18 13.33
N ALA A 192 7.53 15.57 12.30
CA ALA A 192 7.76 14.70 11.15
C ALA A 192 8.60 13.47 11.54
N PRO A 193 8.22 12.26 11.13
CA PRO A 193 9.10 11.09 11.21
C PRO A 193 10.32 11.33 10.33
N ASN A 194 11.49 11.08 10.86
CA ASN A 194 12.76 11.13 10.13
C ASN A 194 13.41 9.73 10.13
N GLU A 195 14.55 9.59 9.48
CA GLU A 195 15.32 8.36 9.40
C GLU A 195 15.73 7.73 10.74
N ASN A 196 15.71 8.52 11.83
CA ASN A 196 16.01 8.08 13.20
C ASN A 196 14.73 7.77 14.02
N TYR A 197 13.61 7.59 13.35
CA TYR A 197 12.32 7.43 14.00
C TYR A 197 12.08 5.99 14.45
N ASP A 198 12.30 5.73 15.74
CA ASP A 198 12.00 4.44 16.35
C ASP A 198 10.48 4.26 16.53
N TRP A 199 9.86 3.70 15.52
CA TRP A 199 8.41 3.50 15.46
C TRP A 199 7.90 2.51 16.50
N ARG A 200 8.64 1.44 16.83
CA ARG A 200 8.23 0.43 17.82
C ARG A 200 8.19 0.99 19.24
N LYS A 201 9.14 1.81 19.61
CA LYS A 201 9.08 2.53 20.89
C LYS A 201 7.94 3.53 20.92
N ARG A 202 7.65 4.17 19.79
CA ARG A 202 6.66 5.25 19.72
C ARG A 202 5.24 4.75 19.51
N TYR A 203 5.04 3.63 18.79
CA TYR A 203 3.76 3.03 18.46
C TYR A 203 3.65 1.57 18.91
N SER A 204 4.05 1.27 20.16
CA SER A 204 3.79 -0.04 20.71
C SER A 204 2.30 -0.41 20.52
N HIS A 205 2.01 -1.70 20.35
CA HIS A 205 0.64 -2.21 20.18
C HIS A 205 -0.35 -1.61 21.18
N LYS A 206 0.07 -1.46 22.47
CA LYS A 206 -0.72 -0.83 23.52
C LYS A 206 -1.02 0.67 23.25
N LYS A 207 -0.10 1.40 22.61
CA LYS A 207 -0.28 2.82 22.27
C LYS A 207 -1.17 2.97 21.04
N LEU A 208 -1.00 2.13 20.03
CA LEU A 208 -1.89 2.07 18.87
C LEU A 208 -3.33 1.77 19.27
N GLN A 209 -3.56 0.83 20.19
CA GLN A 209 -4.89 0.55 20.73
C GLN A 209 -5.51 1.75 21.49
N LYS A 210 -4.70 2.56 22.19
CA LYS A 210 -5.18 3.79 22.82
C LYS A 210 -5.53 4.88 21.81
N ILE A 211 -4.77 4.99 20.72
CA ILE A 211 -5.07 5.91 19.62
C ILE A 211 -6.37 5.50 18.92
N LYS A 212 -6.54 4.19 18.67
CA LYS A 212 -7.76 3.61 18.11
C LYS A 212 -9.03 3.94 18.94
N LYS A 213 -8.95 3.88 20.28
CA LYS A 213 -10.09 4.21 21.17
C LYS A 213 -10.46 5.69 21.18
N LYS A 214 -9.54 6.61 20.82
CA LYS A 214 -9.77 8.05 20.88
C LYS A 214 -10.19 8.68 19.54
N ARG A 215 -10.12 7.94 18.44
CA ARG A 215 -10.47 8.42 17.10
C ARG A 215 -11.40 7.44 16.40
N THR A 216 -12.63 7.86 16.19
CA THR A 216 -13.40 7.43 15.05
C THR A 216 -12.62 7.83 13.82
N TRP A 217 -11.82 6.88 13.28
CA TRP A 217 -11.17 6.95 11.96
C TRP A 217 -10.15 8.08 11.70
N CYS A 218 -9.04 7.72 11.12
CA CYS A 218 -8.31 8.60 10.25
C CYS A 218 -9.23 8.95 9.07
N THR A 219 -10.16 9.85 9.28
CA THR A 219 -10.72 10.57 8.17
C THR A 219 -9.52 11.22 7.52
N TYR A 220 -9.20 10.79 6.30
CA TYR A 220 -8.44 11.63 5.39
C TYR A 220 -9.24 12.94 5.33
N ASN A 221 -8.81 13.94 6.07
CA ASN A 221 -9.14 15.31 5.74
C ASN A 221 -8.48 15.54 4.38
N VAL A 222 -9.21 15.22 3.33
CA VAL A 222 -8.95 15.76 2.01
C VAL A 222 -9.11 17.26 2.25
N GLY A 223 -7.97 17.96 2.32
CA GLY A 223 -7.96 19.40 2.53
C GLY A 223 -8.91 20.04 1.53
N ASN A 224 -9.73 20.94 2.05
CA ASN A 224 -10.53 21.86 1.24
C ASN A 224 -9.66 22.59 0.23
#